data_edc0af795512fcf6588e77cf8eee9a19
#
_entry.id   edc0af795512fcf6588e77cf8eee9a19
#
_cell.length_a   1.000
_cell.length_b   1.000
_cell.length_c   1.000
_cell.angle_alpha   90.00
_cell.angle_beta   90.00
_cell.angle_gamma   90.00
#
_symmetry.space_group_name_H-M   'P 1'
#
loop_
_entity.id
_entity.type
_entity.pdbx_description
1 polymer ?
#
loop_
_entity_poly.entity_id
_entity_poly.type
_entity_poly.pdbx_seq_one_letter_code
_entity_poly.pdbx_strand_id
1 'polypeptide(L)'
;MQYDNVKQMLGVVFNRSAFMRKCFYAMLDVLLLRAWHIKKELRRIAKILPADASILDAGAGFGQYTHFLSKLGRGWQIKAVDVKAEQVEDCNRFFSQTGKSGRIRFEVADLNVFCEPDKYHLAISIDVMEHIPDDVTVLRNIFTSLKSGGILLISTPSDDANHSHDSFIDEHVRSGYNADEIHNKLIEAGFSEVDVQYTYGRPGHISWLLSMKYPLLMLQASKFFFIILPVYYLITFPFCLLLNWWDISVKHKIGTGLKVLALRNFSQSNGLMDKSDANFR
;
A
#
# COMPACT_ATOMS: atom_id res chain seq x y z
N MET A 1 11.37 7.00 -19.92
CA MET A 1 11.70 7.80 -18.71
C MET A 1 11.18 6.97 -17.54
N GLN A 2 12.06 6.30 -16.85
CA GLN A 2 11.70 5.32 -15.83
C GLN A 2 10.96 6.01 -14.67
N TYR A 3 9.85 5.43 -14.26
CA TYR A 3 8.99 5.94 -13.16
C TYR A 3 9.78 6.11 -11.85
N ASP A 4 10.75 5.25 -11.58
CA ASP A 4 11.62 5.32 -10.42
C ASP A 4 12.60 6.50 -10.45
N ASN A 5 13.09 6.90 -11.62
CA ASN A 5 13.92 8.10 -11.74
C ASN A 5 13.13 9.37 -11.34
N VAL A 6 11.83 9.41 -11.65
CA VAL A 6 10.96 10.52 -11.24
C VAL A 6 10.73 10.48 -9.73
N LYS A 7 10.48 9.31 -9.14
CA LYS A 7 10.36 9.16 -7.68
C LYS A 7 11.65 9.55 -6.96
N GLN A 8 12.82 9.13 -7.47
CA GLN A 8 14.11 9.49 -6.87
C GLN A 8 14.39 10.99 -6.97
N MET A 9 14.16 11.61 -8.14
CA MET A 9 14.30 13.06 -8.30
C MET A 9 13.37 13.85 -7.39
N LEU A 10 12.10 13.41 -7.26
CA LEU A 10 11.14 14.01 -6.34
C LEU A 10 11.57 13.76 -4.87
N GLY A 11 12.09 12.58 -4.55
CA GLY A 11 12.63 12.27 -3.22
C GLY A 11 13.72 13.24 -2.78
N VAL A 12 14.70 13.52 -3.64
CA VAL A 12 15.79 14.47 -3.35
C VAL A 12 15.26 15.88 -3.04
N VAL A 13 14.23 16.34 -3.75
CA VAL A 13 13.64 17.67 -3.52
C VAL A 13 12.80 17.68 -2.24
N PHE A 14 11.97 16.66 -2.02
CA PHE A 14 11.01 16.64 -0.92
C PHE A 14 11.61 16.18 0.41
N ASN A 15 12.76 15.49 0.40
CA ASN A 15 13.46 15.07 1.62
C ASN A 15 14.22 16.22 2.31
N ARG A 16 14.29 17.42 1.71
CA ARG A 16 15.00 18.59 2.28
C ARG A 16 14.37 19.10 3.57
N SER A 17 13.08 18.93 3.78
CA SER A 17 12.43 19.32 5.03
C SER A 17 11.22 18.45 5.37
N ALA A 18 10.91 18.33 6.66
CA ALA A 18 9.72 17.60 7.12
C ALA A 18 8.42 18.20 6.59
N PHE A 19 8.37 19.51 6.35
CA PHE A 19 7.20 20.17 5.74
C PHE A 19 7.01 19.73 4.28
N MET A 20 8.06 19.80 3.47
CA MET A 20 7.99 19.39 2.06
C MET A 20 7.60 17.92 1.94
N ARG A 21 8.13 17.05 2.80
CA ARG A 21 7.75 15.63 2.80
C ARG A 21 6.28 15.41 3.16
N LYS A 22 5.72 16.17 4.10
CA LYS A 22 4.27 16.14 4.38
C LYS A 22 3.44 16.61 3.19
N CYS A 23 3.87 17.67 2.48
CA CYS A 23 3.23 18.12 1.23
C CYS A 23 3.28 17.04 0.15
N PHE A 24 4.42 16.36 0.01
CA PHE A 24 4.57 15.23 -0.93
C PHE A 24 3.60 14.09 -0.60
N TYR A 25 3.51 13.67 0.66
CA TYR A 25 2.53 12.67 1.06
C TYR A 25 1.09 13.11 0.78
N ALA A 26 0.75 14.37 1.06
CA ALA A 26 -0.59 14.90 0.76
C ALA A 26 -0.89 14.88 -0.74
N MET A 27 0.11 15.23 -1.56
CA MET A 27 0.00 15.14 -3.02
C MET A 27 -0.23 13.69 -3.49
N LEU A 28 0.57 12.74 -3.01
CA LEU A 28 0.38 11.30 -3.33
C LEU A 28 -1.00 10.79 -2.86
N ASP A 29 -1.45 11.26 -1.70
CA ASP A 29 -2.75 10.90 -1.13
C ASP A 29 -3.93 11.35 -1.99
N VAL A 30 -3.77 12.46 -2.70
CA VAL A 30 -4.81 13.01 -3.58
C VAL A 30 -4.72 12.40 -4.98
N LEU A 31 -3.50 12.23 -5.50
CA LEU A 31 -3.27 11.78 -6.88
C LEU A 31 -3.44 10.27 -7.07
N LEU A 32 -3.03 9.47 -6.07
CA LEU A 32 -3.01 8.01 -6.20
C LEU A 32 -4.31 7.40 -5.69
N LEU A 33 -5.14 6.87 -6.58
CA LEU A 33 -6.39 6.17 -6.24
C LEU A 33 -6.13 4.99 -5.28
N ARG A 34 -4.97 4.32 -5.39
CA ARG A 34 -4.52 3.31 -4.43
C ARG A 34 -4.53 3.82 -2.99
N ALA A 35 -4.01 5.04 -2.78
CA ALA A 35 -4.00 5.63 -1.45
C ALA A 35 -5.43 5.79 -0.88
N TRP A 36 -6.42 6.06 -1.73
CA TRP A 36 -7.82 6.15 -1.32
C TRP A 36 -8.35 4.80 -0.84
N HIS A 37 -8.17 3.73 -1.62
CA HIS A 37 -8.59 2.37 -1.25
C HIS A 37 -7.92 1.90 0.04
N ILE A 38 -6.60 1.99 0.10
CA ILE A 38 -5.83 1.51 1.25
C ILE A 38 -6.15 2.31 2.50
N LYS A 39 -6.22 3.64 2.42
CA LYS A 39 -6.55 4.47 3.57
C LYS A 39 -7.97 4.29 4.07
N LYS A 40 -8.93 4.01 3.17
CA LYS A 40 -10.28 3.62 3.55
C LYS A 40 -10.25 2.33 4.39
N GLU A 41 -9.52 1.32 3.95
CA GLU A 41 -9.39 0.04 4.64
C GLU A 41 -8.63 0.19 5.97
N LEU A 42 -7.52 0.91 5.99
CA LEU A 42 -6.77 1.18 7.22
C LEU A 42 -7.60 1.91 8.28
N ARG A 43 -8.49 2.83 7.88
CA ARG A 43 -9.43 3.47 8.82
C ARG A 43 -10.44 2.47 9.38
N ARG A 44 -10.86 1.46 8.59
CA ARG A 44 -11.75 0.39 9.04
C ARG A 44 -11.03 -0.51 10.06
N ILE A 45 -9.84 -0.97 9.72
CA ILE A 45 -9.00 -1.81 10.59
C ILE A 45 -8.64 -1.06 11.87
N ALA A 46 -8.35 0.23 11.80
CA ALA A 46 -8.01 1.05 12.97
C ALA A 46 -9.07 1.06 14.08
N LYS A 47 -10.34 0.80 13.75
CA LYS A 47 -11.44 0.77 14.73
C LYS A 47 -11.43 -0.48 15.61
N ILE A 48 -10.77 -1.55 15.14
CA ILE A 48 -10.72 -2.85 15.82
C ILE A 48 -9.35 -3.15 16.42
N LEU A 49 -8.33 -2.36 16.07
CA LEU A 49 -7.00 -2.54 16.64
C LEU A 49 -6.93 -1.99 18.08
N PRO A 50 -6.13 -2.63 18.96
CA PRO A 50 -5.89 -2.13 20.31
C PRO A 50 -5.18 -0.77 20.28
N ALA A 51 -5.34 0.02 21.36
CA ALA A 51 -4.78 1.37 21.44
C ALA A 51 -3.23 1.40 21.38
N ASP A 52 -2.59 0.32 21.78
CA ASP A 52 -1.15 0.07 21.82
C ASP A 52 -0.68 -0.92 20.73
N ALA A 53 -1.41 -1.02 19.63
CA ALA A 53 -1.12 -1.99 18.58
C ALA A 53 0.32 -1.88 18.06
N SER A 54 0.92 -3.05 17.81
CA SER A 54 2.19 -3.19 17.06
C SER A 54 1.88 -3.44 15.59
N ILE A 55 2.50 -2.68 14.71
CA ILE A 55 2.24 -2.70 13.27
C ILE A 55 3.54 -2.91 12.50
N LEU A 56 3.49 -3.75 11.47
CA LEU A 56 4.55 -3.94 10.49
C LEU A 56 4.15 -3.27 9.17
N ASP A 57 5.03 -2.41 8.64
CA ASP A 57 4.95 -1.90 7.26
C ASP A 57 6.06 -2.58 6.45
N ALA A 58 5.67 -3.63 5.70
CA ALA A 58 6.58 -4.51 4.97
C ALA A 58 6.79 -3.99 3.55
N GLY A 59 7.97 -3.43 3.26
CA GLY A 59 8.29 -2.72 2.03
C GLY A 59 7.80 -1.27 2.09
N ALA A 60 8.18 -0.56 3.15
CA ALA A 60 7.60 0.76 3.47
C ALA A 60 7.98 1.88 2.50
N GLY A 61 9.03 1.72 1.69
CA GLY A 61 9.50 2.71 0.74
C GLY A 61 9.70 4.08 1.39
N PHE A 62 9.03 5.09 0.82
CA PHE A 62 9.09 6.47 1.35
C PHE A 62 8.29 6.71 2.64
N GLY A 63 7.65 5.69 3.24
CA GLY A 63 6.96 5.78 4.51
C GLY A 63 5.62 6.53 4.47
N GLN A 64 4.95 6.62 3.31
CA GLN A 64 3.65 7.27 3.17
C GLN A 64 2.59 6.64 4.06
N TYR A 65 2.49 5.31 4.03
CA TYR A 65 1.49 4.57 4.82
C TYR A 65 1.87 4.52 6.30
N THR A 66 3.15 4.36 6.64
CA THR A 66 3.66 4.55 8.01
C THR A 66 3.26 5.92 8.56
N HIS A 67 3.42 7.00 7.77
CA HIS A 67 3.00 8.34 8.18
C HIS A 67 1.49 8.43 8.41
N PHE A 68 0.69 7.81 7.55
CA PHE A 68 -0.76 7.77 7.73
C PHE A 68 -1.16 7.00 8.99
N LEU A 69 -0.64 5.78 9.20
CA LEU A 69 -0.85 4.96 10.40
C LEU A 69 -0.47 5.72 11.68
N SER A 70 0.63 6.46 11.64
CA SER A 70 1.09 7.27 12.77
C SER A 70 0.12 8.37 13.21
N LYS A 71 -0.85 8.72 12.37
CA LYS A 71 -1.92 9.69 12.68
C LYS A 71 -3.18 9.00 13.16
N LEU A 72 -3.43 7.75 12.76
CA LEU A 72 -4.59 6.98 13.19
C LEU A 72 -4.49 6.52 14.64
N GLY A 73 -3.35 5.98 15.05
CA GLY A 73 -3.11 5.51 16.40
C GLY A 73 -1.93 6.21 17.07
N ARG A 74 -2.19 7.01 18.11
CA ARG A 74 -1.13 7.72 18.84
C ARG A 74 -0.29 6.81 19.71
N GLY A 75 -0.84 5.70 20.20
CA GLY A 75 -0.15 4.69 21.03
C GLY A 75 0.53 3.59 20.21
N TRP A 76 0.29 3.50 18.91
CA TRP A 76 0.80 2.42 18.09
C TRP A 76 2.31 2.46 17.92
N GLN A 77 2.91 1.28 18.02
CA GLN A 77 4.32 1.03 17.71
C GLN A 77 4.41 0.53 16.27
N ILE A 78 5.16 1.23 15.42
CA ILE A 78 5.25 0.89 14.00
C ILE A 78 6.69 0.56 13.66
N LYS A 79 6.94 -0.69 13.23
CA LYS A 79 8.17 -1.08 12.56
C LYS A 79 7.92 -1.08 11.06
N ALA A 80 8.74 -0.38 10.33
CA ALA A 80 8.74 -0.31 8.88
C ALA A 80 10.04 -0.90 8.36
N VAL A 81 9.96 -1.78 7.38
CA VAL A 81 11.15 -2.43 6.80
C VAL A 81 11.20 -2.20 5.30
N ASP A 82 12.40 -1.99 4.78
CA ASP A 82 12.67 -1.87 3.35
C ASP A 82 14.11 -2.32 3.05
N VAL A 83 14.38 -2.79 1.84
CA VAL A 83 15.73 -3.18 1.41
C VAL A 83 16.61 -1.98 1.05
N LYS A 84 16.01 -0.83 0.73
CA LYS A 84 16.71 0.39 0.28
C LYS A 84 17.18 1.21 1.47
N ALA A 85 18.44 1.03 1.88
CA ALA A 85 19.04 1.69 3.05
C ALA A 85 18.89 3.22 3.05
N GLU A 86 19.04 3.86 1.88
CA GLU A 86 18.87 5.31 1.73
C GLU A 86 17.45 5.77 2.12
N GLN A 87 16.42 5.03 1.67
CA GLN A 87 15.02 5.34 2.01
C GLN A 87 14.74 5.15 3.50
N VAL A 88 15.30 4.10 4.09
CA VAL A 88 15.21 3.81 5.53
C VAL A 88 15.82 4.96 6.35
N GLU A 89 17.02 5.42 5.98
CA GLU A 89 17.69 6.53 6.66
C GLU A 89 16.88 7.83 6.55
N ASP A 90 16.40 8.16 5.36
CA ASP A 90 15.57 9.35 5.12
C ASP A 90 14.27 9.31 5.92
N CYS A 91 13.63 8.14 6.02
CA CYS A 91 12.43 7.96 6.82
C CYS A 91 12.72 8.14 8.31
N ASN A 92 13.77 7.51 8.85
CA ASN A 92 14.16 7.68 10.26
C ASN A 92 14.45 9.15 10.58
N ARG A 93 15.15 9.87 9.70
CA ARG A 93 15.40 11.31 9.84
C ARG A 93 14.09 12.11 9.89
N PHE A 94 13.16 11.83 8.99
CA PHE A 94 11.85 12.49 8.95
C PHE A 94 11.03 12.25 10.23
N PHE A 95 10.95 10.99 10.70
CA PHE A 95 10.18 10.66 11.89
C PHE A 95 10.83 11.18 13.17
N SER A 96 12.16 11.31 13.22
CA SER A 96 12.89 12.01 14.28
C SER A 96 12.55 13.50 14.29
N GLN A 97 12.62 14.19 13.15
CA GLN A 97 12.26 15.60 13.01
C GLN A 97 10.82 15.91 13.39
N THR A 98 9.93 14.92 13.26
CA THR A 98 8.50 15.07 13.63
C THR A 98 8.18 14.57 15.04
N GLY A 99 9.19 14.26 15.87
CA GLY A 99 9.04 13.83 17.26
C GLY A 99 8.39 12.45 17.42
N LYS A 100 8.54 11.55 16.44
CA LYS A 100 7.87 10.24 16.43
C LYS A 100 8.84 9.05 16.50
N SER A 101 10.15 9.28 16.61
CA SER A 101 11.17 8.24 16.64
C SER A 101 11.03 7.26 17.82
N GLY A 102 10.38 7.68 18.91
CA GLY A 102 10.12 6.80 20.07
C GLY A 102 9.12 5.67 19.80
N ARG A 103 8.33 5.75 18.72
CA ARG A 103 7.31 4.74 18.39
C ARG A 103 7.29 4.29 16.92
N ILE A 104 8.10 4.92 16.07
CA ILE A 104 8.21 4.57 14.64
C ILE A 104 9.68 4.36 14.33
N ARG A 105 10.00 3.20 13.81
CA ARG A 105 11.37 2.81 13.46
C ARG A 105 11.37 2.18 12.08
N PHE A 106 12.26 2.66 11.22
CA PHE A 106 12.59 2.04 9.95
C PHE A 106 13.85 1.22 10.09
N GLU A 107 13.88 0.04 9.46
CA GLU A 107 14.99 -0.89 9.51
C GLU A 107 15.26 -1.44 8.10
N VAL A 108 16.54 -1.57 7.76
CA VAL A 108 16.93 -2.24 6.50
C VAL A 108 16.78 -3.73 6.71
N ALA A 109 15.87 -4.35 5.97
CA ALA A 109 15.64 -5.78 6.05
C ALA A 109 15.13 -6.35 4.72
N ASP A 110 15.53 -7.58 4.43
CA ASP A 110 14.97 -8.39 3.34
C ASP A 110 13.81 -9.21 3.89
N LEU A 111 12.63 -9.06 3.30
CA LEU A 111 11.42 -9.78 3.70
C LEU A 111 11.53 -11.30 3.55
N ASN A 112 12.43 -11.79 2.69
CA ASN A 112 12.70 -13.23 2.55
C ASN A 112 13.27 -13.86 3.83
N VAL A 113 13.96 -13.06 4.66
CA VAL A 113 14.56 -13.53 5.92
C VAL A 113 14.00 -12.82 7.16
N PHE A 114 13.30 -11.70 6.99
CA PHE A 114 12.73 -10.96 8.09
C PHE A 114 11.55 -11.71 8.69
N CYS A 115 11.68 -12.05 9.98
CA CYS A 115 10.62 -12.70 10.75
C CYS A 115 10.75 -12.33 12.23
N GLU A 116 9.69 -11.82 12.83
CA GLU A 116 9.61 -11.52 14.26
C GLU A 116 8.33 -12.18 14.85
N PRO A 117 8.39 -13.42 15.32
CA PRO A 117 7.22 -14.21 15.66
C PRO A 117 6.27 -13.55 16.66
N ASP A 118 4.96 -13.68 16.42
CA ASP A 118 3.85 -13.29 17.31
C ASP A 118 3.92 -11.83 17.80
N LYS A 119 4.39 -10.91 16.96
CA LYS A 119 4.67 -9.53 17.36
C LYS A 119 3.63 -8.52 16.92
N TYR A 120 3.06 -8.67 15.73
CA TYR A 120 2.27 -7.61 15.09
C TYR A 120 0.77 -7.92 15.09
N HIS A 121 -0.06 -6.90 15.37
CA HIS A 121 -1.51 -6.98 15.23
C HIS A 121 -1.94 -6.71 13.79
N LEU A 122 -1.16 -5.91 13.07
CA LEU A 122 -1.39 -5.58 11.66
C LEU A 122 -0.06 -5.63 10.92
N ALA A 123 -0.03 -6.27 9.77
CA ALA A 123 1.00 -6.10 8.76
C ALA A 123 0.39 -5.48 7.51
N ILE A 124 1.10 -4.57 6.86
CA ILE A 124 0.72 -4.03 5.55
C ILE A 124 1.86 -4.27 4.57
N SER A 125 1.51 -4.57 3.31
CA SER A 125 2.46 -4.70 2.21
C SER A 125 1.82 -4.10 0.95
N ILE A 126 2.29 -2.92 0.55
CA ILE A 126 1.63 -2.11 -0.47
C ILE A 126 2.55 -1.91 -1.67
N ASP A 127 2.22 -2.57 -2.79
CA ASP A 127 3.01 -2.64 -4.03
C ASP A 127 4.45 -3.11 -3.77
N VAL A 128 4.57 -4.29 -3.18
CA VAL A 128 5.84 -4.91 -2.82
C VAL A 128 5.92 -6.33 -3.37
N MET A 129 4.83 -7.10 -3.25
CA MET A 129 4.83 -8.54 -3.53
C MET A 129 5.14 -8.84 -5.00
N GLU A 130 4.77 -7.97 -5.93
CA GLU A 130 5.08 -8.07 -7.37
C GLU A 130 6.58 -7.99 -7.70
N HIS A 131 7.37 -7.46 -6.77
CA HIS A 131 8.83 -7.35 -6.92
C HIS A 131 9.59 -8.54 -6.34
N ILE A 132 8.92 -9.45 -5.62
CA ILE A 132 9.57 -10.54 -4.87
C ILE A 132 9.37 -11.86 -5.61
N PRO A 133 10.45 -12.55 -6.02
CA PRO A 133 10.36 -13.84 -6.69
C PRO A 133 9.75 -14.93 -5.78
N ASP A 134 10.24 -15.05 -4.55
CA ASP A 134 9.76 -16.01 -3.54
C ASP A 134 8.77 -15.34 -2.57
N ASP A 135 7.62 -14.99 -3.11
CA ASP A 135 6.56 -14.32 -2.36
C ASP A 135 5.90 -15.22 -1.31
N VAL A 136 5.85 -16.52 -1.52
CA VAL A 136 5.28 -17.47 -0.54
C VAL A 136 6.12 -17.50 0.74
N THR A 137 7.43 -17.48 0.64
CA THR A 137 8.32 -17.38 1.81
C THR A 137 8.08 -16.07 2.56
N VAL A 138 7.94 -14.95 1.86
CA VAL A 138 7.62 -13.67 2.50
C VAL A 138 6.25 -13.70 3.18
N LEU A 139 5.24 -14.27 2.54
CA LEU A 139 3.90 -14.42 3.15
C LEU A 139 3.93 -15.28 4.42
N ARG A 140 4.73 -16.37 4.44
CA ARG A 140 4.94 -17.21 5.65
C ARG A 140 5.67 -16.45 6.76
N ASN A 141 6.68 -15.64 6.41
CA ASN A 141 7.40 -14.81 7.37
C ASN A 141 6.47 -13.76 8.01
N ILE A 142 5.62 -13.12 7.20
CA ILE A 142 4.62 -12.16 7.68
C ILE A 142 3.57 -12.88 8.52
N PHE A 143 3.07 -14.04 8.09
CA PHE A 143 2.13 -14.86 8.86
C PHE A 143 2.70 -15.20 10.25
N THR A 144 3.94 -15.67 10.32
CA THR A 144 4.62 -15.99 11.57
C THR A 144 4.79 -14.77 12.45
N SER A 145 5.04 -13.60 11.84
CA SER A 145 5.25 -12.34 12.56
C SER A 145 3.95 -11.70 13.09
N LEU A 146 2.80 -12.05 12.53
CA LEU A 146 1.51 -11.61 13.06
C LEU A 146 1.18 -12.33 14.36
N LYS A 147 0.47 -11.68 15.26
CA LYS A 147 -0.16 -12.29 16.41
C LYS A 147 -1.35 -13.17 16.00
N SER A 148 -1.77 -14.06 16.87
CA SER A 148 -3.05 -14.75 16.75
C SER A 148 -4.18 -13.72 16.62
N GLY A 149 -5.04 -13.84 15.59
CA GLY A 149 -6.04 -12.84 15.21
C GLY A 149 -5.46 -11.61 14.50
N GLY A 150 -4.17 -11.61 14.16
CA GLY A 150 -3.52 -10.52 13.42
C GLY A 150 -3.97 -10.45 11.96
N ILE A 151 -3.92 -9.25 11.40
CA ILE A 151 -4.42 -8.93 10.06
C ILE A 151 -3.25 -8.62 9.13
N LEU A 152 -3.31 -9.13 7.90
CA LEU A 152 -2.46 -8.71 6.79
C LEU A 152 -3.30 -7.96 5.76
N LEU A 153 -2.85 -6.76 5.37
CA LEU A 153 -3.40 -5.98 4.26
C LEU A 153 -2.36 -5.89 3.14
N ILE A 154 -2.70 -6.42 1.97
CA ILE A 154 -1.88 -6.33 0.76
C ILE A 154 -2.58 -5.43 -0.26
N SER A 155 -1.78 -4.66 -1.02
CA SER A 155 -2.16 -4.08 -2.30
C SER A 155 -1.12 -4.44 -3.34
N THR A 156 -1.59 -4.87 -4.52
CA THR A 156 -0.71 -5.27 -5.63
C THR A 156 -1.46 -5.07 -6.96
N PRO A 157 -0.78 -4.94 -8.10
CA PRO A 157 -1.41 -4.96 -9.41
C PRO A 157 -2.16 -6.28 -9.65
N SER A 158 -3.25 -6.21 -10.46
CA SER A 158 -3.97 -7.39 -10.96
C SER A 158 -3.55 -7.71 -12.38
N ASP A 159 -3.36 -9.00 -12.68
CA ASP A 159 -3.12 -9.52 -14.04
C ASP A 159 -4.43 -9.96 -14.75
N ASP A 160 -5.57 -9.94 -14.04
CA ASP A 160 -6.86 -10.36 -14.59
C ASP A 160 -7.47 -9.39 -15.61
N ALA A 161 -7.04 -8.14 -15.62
CA ALA A 161 -7.46 -7.19 -16.63
C ALA A 161 -6.53 -7.34 -17.84
N ASN A 162 -7.07 -7.82 -18.97
CA ASN A 162 -6.43 -7.88 -20.29
C ASN A 162 -6.04 -6.49 -20.81
N HIS A 163 -5.29 -5.72 -20.02
CA HIS A 163 -4.68 -4.49 -20.48
C HIS A 163 -3.27 -4.82 -20.92
N SER A 164 -3.04 -4.65 -22.24
CA SER A 164 -1.74 -4.67 -22.88
C SER A 164 -0.63 -4.23 -21.91
N HIS A 165 0.39 -5.07 -21.81
CA HIS A 165 1.65 -4.78 -21.14
C HIS A 165 2.14 -3.36 -21.51
N ASP A 166 1.62 -2.34 -20.86
CA ASP A 166 2.26 -1.03 -20.87
C ASP A 166 3.50 -1.19 -19.97
N SER A 167 4.61 -1.57 -20.62
CA SER A 167 5.95 -1.82 -20.06
C SER A 167 6.58 -0.55 -19.48
N PHE A 168 5.87 0.13 -18.56
CA PHE A 168 6.39 1.33 -17.90
C PHE A 168 7.20 1.03 -16.63
N ILE A 169 7.27 -0.25 -16.19
CA ILE A 169 7.92 -0.62 -14.93
C ILE A 169 8.84 -1.82 -15.16
N ASP A 170 10.13 -1.57 -15.34
CA ASP A 170 11.16 -2.57 -15.59
C ASP A 170 11.57 -3.38 -14.33
N GLU A 171 11.07 -3.05 -13.14
CA GLU A 171 11.49 -3.66 -11.86
C GLU A 171 10.53 -4.75 -11.35
N HIS A 172 9.43 -5.02 -12.05
CA HIS A 172 8.50 -6.07 -11.64
C HIS A 172 9.00 -7.45 -12.07
N VAL A 173 9.01 -8.41 -11.14
CA VAL A 173 9.25 -9.83 -11.43
C VAL A 173 8.03 -10.44 -12.12
N ARG A 174 6.83 -9.86 -11.84
CA ARG A 174 5.54 -10.26 -12.44
C ARG A 174 4.68 -9.03 -12.71
N SER A 175 3.79 -9.11 -13.73
CA SER A 175 2.87 -8.03 -14.11
C SER A 175 1.82 -7.69 -13.03
N GLY A 176 1.55 -8.64 -12.13
CA GLY A 176 0.55 -8.58 -11.07
C GLY A 176 0.19 -9.98 -10.61
N TYR A 177 -0.93 -10.09 -9.92
CA TYR A 177 -1.49 -11.36 -9.47
C TYR A 177 -2.88 -11.58 -10.04
N ASN A 178 -3.19 -12.84 -10.33
CA ASN A 178 -4.57 -13.30 -10.44
C ASN A 178 -5.19 -13.40 -9.04
N ALA A 179 -6.50 -13.12 -8.91
CA ALA A 179 -7.17 -13.14 -7.61
C ALA A 179 -7.13 -14.53 -6.94
N ASP A 180 -7.27 -15.61 -7.71
CA ASP A 180 -7.19 -16.97 -7.19
C ASP A 180 -5.75 -17.36 -6.82
N GLU A 181 -4.76 -16.87 -7.57
CA GLU A 181 -3.35 -17.11 -7.31
C GLU A 181 -2.95 -16.54 -5.94
N ILE A 182 -3.20 -15.25 -5.70
CA ILE A 182 -2.83 -14.61 -4.42
C ILE A 182 -3.60 -15.22 -3.25
N HIS A 183 -4.86 -15.59 -3.45
CA HIS A 183 -5.67 -16.30 -2.45
C HIS A 183 -5.01 -17.62 -2.08
N ASN A 184 -4.66 -18.47 -3.07
CA ASN A 184 -4.07 -19.79 -2.82
C ASN A 184 -2.70 -19.69 -2.14
N LYS A 185 -1.86 -18.73 -2.54
CA LYS A 185 -0.56 -18.47 -1.90
C LYS A 185 -0.71 -18.07 -0.42
N LEU A 186 -1.72 -17.28 -0.09
CA LEU A 186 -2.02 -16.91 1.30
C LEU A 186 -2.50 -18.10 2.12
N ILE A 187 -3.37 -18.94 1.56
CA ILE A 187 -3.77 -20.21 2.22
C ILE A 187 -2.54 -21.10 2.44
N GLU A 188 -1.68 -21.26 1.43
CA GLU A 188 -0.41 -22.01 1.54
C GLU A 188 0.52 -21.44 2.62
N ALA A 189 0.56 -20.12 2.78
CA ALA A 189 1.34 -19.45 3.82
C ALA A 189 0.77 -19.62 5.23
N GLY A 190 -0.47 -20.11 5.38
CA GLY A 190 -1.11 -20.42 6.66
C GLY A 190 -2.29 -19.52 7.04
N PHE A 191 -2.64 -18.52 6.24
CA PHE A 191 -3.81 -17.68 6.50
C PHE A 191 -5.10 -18.48 6.30
N SER A 192 -6.12 -18.20 7.11
CA SER A 192 -7.36 -18.98 7.13
C SER A 192 -8.52 -18.27 6.45
N GLU A 193 -8.57 -16.96 6.59
CA GLU A 193 -9.61 -16.13 6.00
C GLU A 193 -8.92 -15.13 5.07
N VAL A 194 -9.25 -15.21 3.78
CA VAL A 194 -8.66 -14.36 2.74
C VAL A 194 -9.77 -13.73 1.94
N ASP A 195 -9.87 -12.40 2.01
CA ASP A 195 -10.81 -11.58 1.22
C ASP A 195 -10.03 -10.83 0.14
N VAL A 196 -10.23 -11.20 -1.12
CA VAL A 196 -9.60 -10.57 -2.28
C VAL A 196 -10.62 -9.68 -2.97
N GLN A 197 -10.30 -8.40 -3.12
CA GLN A 197 -11.15 -7.41 -3.77
C GLN A 197 -10.41 -6.70 -4.89
N TYR A 198 -11.07 -6.57 -6.05
CA TYR A 198 -10.56 -5.74 -7.13
C TYR A 198 -10.67 -4.26 -6.78
N THR A 199 -9.64 -3.51 -7.14
CA THR A 199 -9.58 -2.05 -7.10
C THR A 199 -9.34 -1.53 -8.52
N TYR A 200 -9.54 -0.21 -8.72
CA TYR A 200 -9.38 0.40 -10.04
C TYR A 200 -10.32 -0.24 -11.09
N GLY A 201 -11.60 -0.22 -10.82
CA GLY A 201 -12.61 -0.58 -11.79
C GLY A 201 -12.73 0.45 -12.92
N ARG A 202 -13.85 0.44 -13.65
CA ARG A 202 -14.06 1.38 -14.77
C ARG A 202 -13.92 2.86 -14.40
N PRO A 203 -14.50 3.36 -13.26
CA PRO A 203 -14.32 4.76 -12.87
C PRO A 203 -12.85 5.11 -12.59
N GLY A 204 -12.15 4.25 -11.84
CA GLY A 204 -10.73 4.43 -11.52
C GLY A 204 -9.85 4.41 -12.76
N HIS A 205 -10.14 3.52 -13.71
CA HIS A 205 -9.43 3.47 -14.98
C HIS A 205 -9.61 4.76 -15.80
N ILE A 206 -10.83 5.29 -15.90
CA ILE A 206 -11.09 6.57 -16.58
C ILE A 206 -10.35 7.71 -15.86
N SER A 207 -10.38 7.75 -14.55
CA SER A 207 -9.65 8.73 -13.76
C SER A 207 -8.14 8.66 -14.03
N TRP A 208 -7.57 7.46 -14.09
CA TRP A 208 -6.15 7.27 -14.41
C TRP A 208 -5.80 7.72 -15.84
N LEU A 209 -6.67 7.43 -16.82
CA LEU A 209 -6.48 7.94 -18.19
C LEU A 209 -6.39 9.46 -18.22
N LEU A 210 -7.32 10.15 -17.53
CA LEU A 210 -7.39 11.60 -17.50
C LEU A 210 -6.27 12.23 -16.66
N SER A 211 -5.93 11.65 -15.50
CA SER A 211 -4.97 12.25 -14.58
C SER A 211 -3.52 11.90 -14.85
N MET A 212 -3.25 10.76 -15.51
CA MET A 212 -1.89 10.26 -15.72
C MET A 212 -1.57 10.00 -17.19
N LYS A 213 -2.31 9.12 -17.87
CA LYS A 213 -1.95 8.65 -19.22
C LYS A 213 -1.93 9.78 -20.24
N TYR A 214 -3.03 10.53 -20.37
CA TYR A 214 -3.10 11.63 -21.36
C TYR A 214 -2.10 12.75 -21.09
N PRO A 215 -1.93 13.27 -19.84
CA PRO A 215 -0.89 14.24 -19.55
C PRO A 215 0.52 13.76 -19.90
N LEU A 216 0.85 12.49 -19.63
CA LEU A 216 2.15 11.93 -19.99
C LEU A 216 2.34 11.88 -21.51
N LEU A 217 1.33 11.44 -22.27
CA LEU A 217 1.36 11.43 -23.73
C LEU A 217 1.51 12.85 -24.33
N MET A 218 0.80 13.83 -23.74
CA MET A 218 0.94 15.25 -24.15
C MET A 218 2.37 15.73 -23.95
N LEU A 219 2.99 15.46 -22.79
CA LEU A 219 4.38 15.85 -22.52
C LEU A 219 5.40 15.12 -23.39
N GLN A 220 5.14 13.86 -23.75
CA GLN A 220 5.97 13.13 -24.69
C GLN A 220 5.89 13.71 -26.10
N ALA A 221 4.71 14.16 -26.52
CA ALA A 221 4.50 14.76 -27.83
C ALA A 221 5.19 16.13 -27.95
N SER A 222 5.12 16.98 -26.94
CA SER A 222 5.80 18.28 -26.91
C SER A 222 5.90 18.85 -25.50
N LYS A 223 7.08 19.41 -25.15
CA LYS A 223 7.29 20.15 -23.91
C LYS A 223 6.38 21.39 -23.77
N PHE A 224 5.83 21.91 -24.89
CA PHE A 224 4.88 23.03 -24.90
C PHE A 224 3.62 22.70 -24.08
N PHE A 225 3.19 21.42 -24.02
CA PHE A 225 2.05 21.01 -23.22
C PHE A 225 2.23 21.24 -21.72
N PHE A 226 3.48 21.40 -21.23
CA PHE A 226 3.72 21.77 -19.83
C PHE A 226 3.01 23.08 -19.43
N ILE A 227 2.85 24.03 -20.38
CA ILE A 227 2.15 25.32 -20.15
C ILE A 227 0.63 25.08 -20.08
N ILE A 228 0.11 24.10 -20.81
CA ILE A 228 -1.34 23.82 -20.90
C ILE A 228 -1.83 22.95 -19.74
N LEU A 229 -0.95 22.09 -19.17
CA LEU A 229 -1.30 21.15 -18.10
C LEU A 229 -2.01 21.80 -16.89
N PRO A 230 -1.64 22.98 -16.38
CA PRO A 230 -2.36 23.61 -15.28
C PRO A 230 -3.85 23.87 -15.61
N VAL A 231 -4.14 24.35 -16.82
CA VAL A 231 -5.52 24.57 -17.27
C VAL A 231 -6.24 23.24 -17.48
N TYR A 232 -5.56 22.27 -18.07
CA TYR A 232 -6.09 20.91 -18.23
C TYR A 232 -6.49 20.30 -16.88
N TYR A 233 -5.60 20.34 -15.88
CA TYR A 233 -5.90 19.80 -14.55
C TYR A 233 -6.97 20.60 -13.80
N LEU A 234 -7.03 21.91 -13.98
CA LEU A 234 -8.10 22.71 -13.38
C LEU A 234 -9.49 22.23 -13.82
N ILE A 235 -9.61 21.77 -15.07
CA ILE A 235 -10.87 21.27 -15.62
C ILE A 235 -11.07 19.79 -15.28
N THR A 236 -10.07 18.95 -15.51
CA THR A 236 -10.23 17.48 -15.43
C THR A 236 -10.13 16.93 -14.01
N PHE A 237 -9.36 17.57 -13.13
CA PHE A 237 -9.07 17.04 -11.80
C PHE A 237 -10.31 16.92 -10.89
N PRO A 238 -11.27 17.86 -10.87
CA PRO A 238 -12.53 17.69 -10.13
C PRO A 238 -13.30 16.44 -10.56
N PHE A 239 -13.33 16.12 -11.85
CA PHE A 239 -13.95 14.90 -12.38
C PHE A 239 -13.18 13.66 -11.95
N CYS A 240 -11.85 13.70 -11.97
CA CYS A 240 -11.03 12.61 -11.48
C CYS A 240 -11.31 12.33 -9.99
N LEU A 241 -11.48 13.35 -9.16
CA LEU A 241 -11.82 13.18 -7.75
C LEU A 241 -13.18 12.51 -7.57
N LEU A 242 -14.19 12.90 -8.36
CA LEU A 242 -15.52 12.27 -8.34
C LEU A 242 -15.45 10.80 -8.79
N LEU A 243 -14.71 10.52 -9.86
CA LEU A 243 -14.49 9.16 -10.36
C LEU A 243 -13.76 8.30 -9.31
N ASN A 244 -12.75 8.83 -8.65
CA ASN A 244 -12.03 8.15 -7.59
C ASN A 244 -12.94 7.87 -6.38
N TRP A 245 -13.77 8.82 -5.99
CA TRP A 245 -14.75 8.64 -4.93
C TRP A 245 -15.78 7.57 -5.29
N TRP A 246 -16.24 7.56 -6.53
CA TRP A 246 -17.14 6.53 -7.05
C TRP A 246 -16.46 5.15 -7.02
N ASP A 247 -15.22 5.05 -7.52
CA ASP A 247 -14.47 3.80 -7.57
C ASP A 247 -14.31 3.16 -6.17
N ILE A 248 -13.91 3.93 -5.16
CA ILE A 248 -13.78 3.41 -3.79
C ILE A 248 -15.13 3.05 -3.12
N SER A 249 -16.25 3.49 -3.69
CA SER A 249 -17.59 3.28 -3.11
C SER A 249 -18.28 2.03 -3.64
N VAL A 250 -17.77 1.46 -4.73
CA VAL A 250 -18.36 0.30 -5.44
C VAL A 250 -17.45 -0.90 -5.32
N LYS A 251 -18.04 -2.09 -5.24
CA LYS A 251 -17.30 -3.36 -5.39
C LYS A 251 -17.15 -3.68 -6.88
N HIS A 252 -15.92 -3.98 -7.31
CA HIS A 252 -15.60 -4.29 -8.68
C HIS A 252 -15.51 -5.81 -8.88
N LYS A 253 -16.00 -6.31 -10.04
CA LYS A 253 -15.82 -7.70 -10.44
C LYS A 253 -14.49 -7.94 -11.16
N ILE A 254 -13.91 -6.90 -11.75
CA ILE A 254 -12.63 -6.87 -12.45
C ILE A 254 -12.02 -5.49 -12.21
N GLY A 255 -10.71 -5.43 -12.04
CA GLY A 255 -9.97 -4.19 -11.88
C GLY A 255 -8.48 -4.39 -12.13
N THR A 256 -7.73 -3.31 -12.28
CA THR A 256 -6.28 -3.37 -12.54
C THR A 256 -5.42 -3.45 -11.27
N GLY A 257 -6.05 -3.48 -10.10
CA GLY A 257 -5.39 -3.69 -8.82
C GLY A 257 -6.17 -4.64 -7.93
N LEU A 258 -5.48 -5.25 -6.99
CA LEU A 258 -6.03 -6.09 -5.93
C LEU A 258 -5.78 -5.45 -4.58
N LYS A 259 -6.76 -5.55 -3.71
CA LYS A 259 -6.66 -5.32 -2.27
C LYS A 259 -7.03 -6.61 -1.56
N VAL A 260 -6.15 -7.11 -0.72
CA VAL A 260 -6.32 -8.38 -0.03
C VAL A 260 -6.24 -8.18 1.48
N LEU A 261 -7.21 -8.73 2.17
CA LEU A 261 -7.21 -8.87 3.63
C LEU A 261 -7.07 -10.34 3.97
N ALA A 262 -6.12 -10.67 4.83
CA ALA A 262 -5.93 -12.03 5.31
C ALA A 262 -5.79 -12.04 6.83
N LEU A 263 -6.36 -13.06 7.48
CA LEU A 263 -6.35 -13.22 8.93
C LEU A 263 -5.49 -14.40 9.33
N ARG A 264 -4.65 -14.20 10.34
CA ARG A 264 -4.03 -15.30 11.07
C ARG A 264 -5.01 -15.80 12.13
N ASN A 265 -5.43 -17.07 12.03
CA ASN A 265 -6.35 -17.70 13.00
C ASN A 265 -5.91 -17.49 14.45
N PHE A 266 -6.89 -17.43 15.32
CA PHE A 266 -6.64 -17.63 16.75
C PHE A 266 -6.11 -19.04 16.94
N SER A 267 -4.89 -19.21 17.49
CA SER A 267 -4.47 -20.54 17.94
C SER A 267 -5.52 -21.05 18.94
N GLN A 268 -6.10 -22.20 18.65
CA GLN A 268 -6.95 -22.91 19.61
C GLN A 268 -6.05 -23.38 20.76
N SER A 269 -5.71 -22.47 21.67
CA SER A 269 -5.28 -22.89 23.01
C SER A 269 -6.52 -23.35 23.74
N ASN A 270 -6.63 -24.65 23.99
CA ASN A 270 -7.64 -25.35 24.78
C ASN A 270 -8.43 -24.44 25.71
N GLY A 271 -9.74 -24.26 25.45
CA GLY A 271 -10.66 -23.63 26.39
C GLY A 271 -11.73 -22.78 25.69
N LEU A 272 -12.90 -23.39 25.56
CA LEU A 272 -14.23 -22.77 25.36
C LEU A 272 -14.24 -21.24 25.49
N MET A 273 -14.34 -20.52 24.35
CA MET A 273 -14.89 -19.17 24.33
C MET A 273 -15.64 -18.87 23.03
N ASP A 274 -16.77 -18.32 23.25
CA ASP A 274 -17.91 -17.86 22.51
C ASP A 274 -17.69 -17.34 21.08
N LYS A 275 -18.50 -17.88 20.18
CA LYS A 275 -18.56 -17.56 18.75
C LYS A 275 -19.43 -16.33 18.45
N SER A 276 -19.43 -15.27 19.25
CA SER A 276 -20.46 -14.23 19.09
C SER A 276 -20.04 -12.94 18.36
N ASP A 277 -18.75 -12.71 18.02
CA ASP A 277 -18.35 -11.37 17.51
C ASP A 277 -17.59 -11.33 16.17
N ALA A 278 -17.67 -12.34 15.32
CA ALA A 278 -17.06 -12.31 13.99
C ALA A 278 -18.07 -11.91 12.90
N ASN A 279 -18.57 -10.68 12.95
CA ASN A 279 -19.33 -10.11 11.85
C ASN A 279 -18.42 -9.25 10.94
N PHE A 280 -17.69 -9.90 10.04
CA PHE A 280 -17.17 -9.28 8.82
C PHE A 280 -18.24 -9.38 7.72
N ARG A 281 -19.25 -8.51 7.74
CA ARG A 281 -20.15 -8.27 6.62
C ARG A 281 -20.25 -6.78 6.30
#